data_9cba05eee13d39639064bddcf648d225
#
_entry.id   9cba05eee13d39639064bddcf648d225
#
_cell.length_a   1.000
_cell.length_b   1.000
_cell.length_c   1.000
_cell.angle_alpha   90.00
_cell.angle_beta   90.00
_cell.angle_gamma   90.00
#
_symmetry.space_group_name_H-M   'P 1'
#
loop_
_entity.id
_entity.type
_entity.pdbx_description
1 polymer ?
#
loop_
_entity_poly.entity_id
_entity_poly.type
_entity_poly.pdbx_seq_one_letter_code
_entity_poly.pdbx_strand_id
1 'polypeptide(L)'
;VTLSWLMMALFGTLPYLFSGAIPSFTNAFFESMCGFTTTGSSTLVNIEAFPKSLHFWRSFTQWIGGIGIIIFVLSFMPIFGGISGQFYEAEATGIAEDQFRPRISEITKQMAFTYLGLTALGFFFLWAGPMNAFDAACHTLTAISTGGFSTKQASIAFFNSPYTEYVITLFMFLGGTNFLLISALITRFKANIFRDEEFKWYFLIIALFTVGI
;
A
#
# COMPACT_ATOMS: atom_id res chain seq x y z
N VAL A 1 16.74 -8.52 -0.08
CA VAL A 1 15.36 -8.11 0.27
C VAL A 1 15.20 -7.98 1.77
N THR A 2 15.29 -9.07 2.55
CA THR A 2 15.16 -9.00 4.02
C THR A 2 16.09 -7.98 4.65
N LEU A 3 17.34 -7.90 4.21
CA LEU A 3 18.29 -6.89 4.68
C LEU A 3 17.84 -5.46 4.36
N SER A 4 17.25 -5.22 3.19
CA SER A 4 16.73 -3.90 2.82
C SER A 4 15.57 -3.47 3.73
N TRP A 5 14.64 -4.38 4.04
CA TRP A 5 13.55 -4.12 4.98
C TRP A 5 14.06 -3.82 6.40
N LEU A 6 15.04 -4.60 6.88
CA LEU A 6 15.68 -4.35 8.17
C LEU A 6 16.36 -2.98 8.20
N MET A 7 17.09 -2.61 7.16
CA MET A 7 17.74 -1.30 7.07
C MET A 7 16.72 -0.16 7.03
N MET A 8 15.65 -0.29 6.23
CA MET A 8 14.58 0.70 6.20
C MET A 8 13.93 0.87 7.58
N ALA A 9 13.64 -0.22 8.28
CA ALA A 9 13.09 -0.18 9.62
C ALA A 9 14.05 0.46 10.64
N LEU A 10 15.35 0.15 10.57
CA LEU A 10 16.37 0.77 11.42
C LEU A 10 16.45 2.28 11.21
N PHE A 11 16.56 2.74 9.97
CA PHE A 11 16.57 4.17 9.67
C PHE A 11 15.25 4.85 10.02
N GLY A 12 14.12 4.18 9.78
CA GLY A 12 12.80 4.69 10.12
C GLY A 12 12.54 4.81 11.64
N THR A 13 13.36 4.17 12.46
CA THR A 13 13.33 4.27 13.93
C THR A 13 13.86 5.62 14.42
N LEU A 14 14.79 6.23 13.69
CA LEU A 14 15.50 7.44 14.12
C LEU A 14 14.58 8.62 14.46
N PRO A 15 13.54 8.97 13.66
CA PRO A 15 12.63 10.06 14.02
C PRO A 15 11.93 9.86 15.37
N TYR A 16 11.59 8.62 15.73
CA TYR A 16 10.95 8.33 17.02
C TYR A 16 11.90 8.50 18.19
N LEU A 17 13.16 8.06 18.03
CA LEU A 17 14.18 8.18 19.07
C LEU A 17 14.63 9.64 19.25
N PHE A 18 14.94 10.35 18.15
CA PHE A 18 15.41 11.73 18.23
C PHE A 18 14.38 12.71 18.76
N SER A 19 13.10 12.44 18.50
CA SER A 19 12.01 13.25 19.09
C SER A 19 11.75 12.94 20.56
N GLY A 20 12.28 11.84 21.09
CA GLY A 20 11.99 11.35 22.45
C GLY A 20 10.56 10.81 22.61
N ALA A 21 9.76 10.72 21.54
CA ALA A 21 8.37 10.29 21.62
C ALA A 21 8.23 8.78 21.90
N ILE A 22 9.19 7.98 21.46
CA ILE A 22 9.32 6.56 21.81
C ILE A 22 10.76 6.32 22.29
N PRO A 23 11.04 6.45 23.59
CA PRO A 23 12.41 6.35 24.11
C PRO A 23 13.02 4.95 23.98
N SER A 24 12.18 3.91 24.00
CA SER A 24 12.63 2.53 23.88
C SER A 24 12.98 2.21 22.41
N PHE A 25 14.24 1.84 22.16
CA PHE A 25 14.68 1.40 20.83
C PHE A 25 13.82 0.25 20.29
N THR A 26 13.52 -0.75 21.12
CA THR A 26 12.71 -1.92 20.72
C THR A 26 11.31 -1.50 20.26
N ASN A 27 10.65 -0.61 21.01
CA ASN A 27 9.32 -0.13 20.64
C ASN A 27 9.36 0.75 19.39
N ALA A 28 10.35 1.63 19.28
CA ALA A 28 10.54 2.48 18.10
C ALA A 28 10.86 1.65 16.84
N PHE A 29 11.67 0.61 16.97
CA PHE A 29 11.97 -0.32 15.89
C PHE A 29 10.73 -1.13 15.49
N PHE A 30 9.96 -1.61 16.46
CA PHE A 30 8.70 -2.32 16.20
C PHE A 30 7.71 -1.42 15.44
N GLU A 31 7.52 -0.18 15.89
CA GLU A 31 6.64 0.79 15.24
C GLU A 31 7.08 1.08 13.80
N SER A 32 8.39 1.26 13.58
CA SER A 32 8.96 1.46 12.25
C SER A 32 8.80 0.24 11.35
N MET A 33 9.07 -0.96 11.88
CA MET A 33 8.88 -2.22 11.14
C MET A 33 7.42 -2.40 10.74
N CYS A 34 6.48 -2.22 11.68
CA CYS A 34 5.03 -2.28 11.40
C CYS A 34 4.57 -1.21 10.41
N GLY A 35 5.28 -0.06 10.35
CA GLY A 35 5.08 0.93 9.32
C GLY A 35 5.46 0.40 7.94
N PHE A 36 6.73 0.10 7.72
CA PHE A 36 7.23 -0.32 6.41
C PHE A 36 6.66 -1.65 5.91
N THR A 37 6.36 -2.59 6.80
CA THR A 37 5.71 -3.86 6.42
C THR A 37 4.20 -3.74 6.24
N THR A 38 3.64 -2.53 6.42
CA THR A 38 2.19 -2.27 6.36
C THR A 38 1.35 -3.17 7.30
N THR A 39 1.94 -3.61 8.41
CA THR A 39 1.27 -4.50 9.38
C THR A 39 0.23 -3.76 10.22
N GLY A 40 0.46 -2.48 10.53
CA GLY A 40 -0.48 -1.63 11.26
C GLY A 40 -0.57 -1.85 12.77
N SER A 41 0.20 -2.76 13.34
CA SER A 41 0.28 -2.95 14.79
C SER A 41 1.08 -1.82 15.43
N SER A 42 0.67 -1.36 16.61
CA SER A 42 1.30 -0.23 17.31
C SER A 42 1.56 -0.54 18.80
N THR A 43 2.67 -0.01 19.31
CA THR A 43 3.00 -0.04 20.74
C THR A 43 2.52 1.21 21.48
N LEU A 44 1.93 2.18 20.78
CA LEU A 44 1.49 3.44 21.35
C LEU A 44 0.22 3.26 22.17
N VAL A 45 0.28 3.64 23.45
CA VAL A 45 -0.86 3.57 24.37
C VAL A 45 -1.81 4.75 24.18
N ASN A 46 -1.28 5.94 23.88
CA ASN A 46 -2.06 7.15 23.63
C ASN A 46 -1.64 7.75 22.30
N ILE A 47 -2.38 7.40 21.26
CA ILE A 47 -2.09 7.85 19.89
C ILE A 47 -2.29 9.37 19.76
N GLU A 48 -3.32 9.93 20.38
CA GLU A 48 -3.68 11.35 20.19
C GLU A 48 -2.69 12.32 20.82
N ALA A 49 -1.93 11.89 21.82
CA ALA A 49 -0.87 12.67 22.42
C ALA A 49 0.41 12.73 21.58
N PHE A 50 0.47 11.92 20.52
CA PHE A 50 1.66 11.82 19.68
C PHE A 50 1.78 13.03 18.76
N PRO A 51 3.02 13.55 18.50
CA PRO A 51 3.21 14.71 17.65
C PRO A 51 2.71 14.49 16.21
N LYS A 52 2.07 15.49 15.62
CA LYS A 52 1.55 15.41 14.23
C LYS A 52 2.62 15.02 13.20
N SER A 53 3.84 15.50 13.35
CA SER A 53 4.96 15.13 12.47
C SER A 53 5.24 13.63 12.47
N LEU A 54 5.16 13.00 13.65
CA LEU A 54 5.36 11.57 13.78
C LEU A 54 4.14 10.75 13.34
N HIS A 55 2.92 11.28 13.47
CA HIS A 55 1.74 10.68 12.83
C HIS A 55 1.87 10.65 11.32
N PHE A 56 2.32 11.76 10.74
CA PHE A 56 2.60 11.79 9.30
C PHE A 56 3.69 10.79 8.93
N TRP A 57 4.78 10.74 9.72
CA TRP A 57 5.86 9.76 9.49
C TRP A 57 5.36 8.32 9.53
N ARG A 58 4.55 7.95 10.53
CA ARG A 58 3.92 6.62 10.64
C ARG A 58 3.12 6.26 9.38
N SER A 59 2.24 7.16 8.95
CA SER A 59 1.42 6.97 7.76
C SER A 59 2.25 6.91 6.48
N PHE A 60 3.29 7.74 6.41
CA PHE A 60 4.19 7.80 5.26
C PHE A 60 5.07 6.55 5.13
N THR A 61 5.53 5.97 6.25
CA THR A 61 6.27 4.71 6.22
C THR A 61 5.40 3.57 5.68
N GLN A 62 4.12 3.50 6.04
CA GLN A 62 3.19 2.53 5.44
C GLN A 62 3.01 2.76 3.95
N TRP A 63 2.87 4.00 3.53
CA TRP A 63 2.71 4.34 2.12
C TRP A 63 3.95 3.97 1.28
N ILE A 64 5.16 4.24 1.78
CA ILE A 64 6.41 3.79 1.15
C ILE A 64 6.49 2.26 1.15
N GLY A 65 6.09 1.60 2.24
CA GLY A 65 6.06 0.15 2.33
C GLY A 65 5.15 -0.49 1.29
N GLY A 66 3.95 0.06 1.10
CA GLY A 66 3.00 -0.40 0.09
C GLY A 66 3.54 -0.31 -1.34
N ILE A 67 4.14 0.82 -1.72
CA ILE A 67 4.78 0.96 -3.03
C ILE A 67 6.04 0.09 -3.15
N GLY A 68 6.77 -0.07 -2.05
CA GLY A 68 7.98 -0.89 -1.99
C GLY A 68 7.71 -2.35 -2.34
N ILE A 69 6.63 -2.94 -1.82
CA ILE A 69 6.26 -4.33 -2.13
C ILE A 69 5.86 -4.50 -3.59
N ILE A 70 5.18 -3.50 -4.18
CA ILE A 70 4.80 -3.51 -5.60
C ILE A 70 6.06 -3.54 -6.48
N ILE A 71 7.01 -2.65 -6.22
CA ILE A 71 8.29 -2.58 -6.96
C ILE A 71 9.07 -3.87 -6.77
N PHE A 72 9.07 -4.43 -5.55
CA PHE A 72 9.73 -5.67 -5.22
C PHE A 72 9.18 -6.84 -6.05
N VAL A 73 7.87 -7.07 -6.03
CA VAL A 73 7.23 -8.16 -6.78
C VAL A 73 7.57 -8.06 -8.27
N LEU A 74 7.50 -6.86 -8.85
CA LEU A 74 7.84 -6.63 -10.25
C LEU A 74 9.32 -6.90 -10.57
N SER A 75 10.22 -6.61 -9.63
CA SER A 75 11.66 -6.88 -9.82
C SER A 75 12.00 -8.37 -9.84
N PHE A 76 11.18 -9.20 -9.20
CA PHE A 76 11.37 -10.66 -9.17
C PHE A 76 10.57 -11.40 -10.24
N MET A 77 9.56 -10.76 -10.82
CA MET A 77 8.71 -11.37 -11.87
C MET A 77 9.52 -11.97 -13.04
N PRO A 78 10.61 -11.33 -13.54
CA PRO A 78 11.45 -11.91 -14.59
C PRO A 78 12.16 -13.20 -14.17
N ILE A 79 12.52 -13.33 -12.89
CA ILE A 79 13.22 -14.50 -12.35
C ILE A 79 12.28 -15.73 -12.34
N PHE A 80 11.00 -15.53 -12.01
CA PHE A 80 9.99 -16.58 -12.02
C PHE A 80 9.46 -16.88 -13.43
N GLY A 81 9.38 -15.87 -14.31
CA GLY A 81 9.00 -16.01 -15.72
C GLY A 81 10.07 -16.71 -16.56
N GLY A 82 11.34 -16.61 -16.17
CA GLY A 82 12.46 -17.29 -16.83
C GLY A 82 12.40 -18.82 -16.77
N ILE A 83 11.71 -19.41 -15.80
CA ILE A 83 11.55 -20.87 -15.72
C ILE A 83 10.57 -21.37 -16.79
N SER A 84 9.53 -20.62 -17.11
CA SER A 84 8.64 -20.92 -18.24
C SER A 84 9.19 -20.41 -19.59
N GLY A 85 10.05 -19.39 -19.58
CA GLY A 85 10.73 -18.86 -20.75
C GLY A 85 11.83 -19.78 -21.30
N GLN A 86 12.56 -20.51 -20.46
CA GLN A 86 13.60 -21.43 -20.87
C GLN A 86 13.11 -22.59 -21.76
N PHE A 87 11.83 -22.97 -21.63
CA PHE A 87 11.24 -23.95 -22.57
C PHE A 87 10.86 -23.33 -23.92
N TYR A 88 10.67 -22.00 -23.98
CA TYR A 88 10.41 -21.27 -25.23
C TYR A 88 11.69 -20.77 -25.92
N GLU A 89 12.77 -20.49 -25.14
CA GLU A 89 14.07 -20.04 -25.67
C GLU A 89 14.90 -21.16 -26.29
N ALA A 90 14.57 -22.41 -26.02
CA ALA A 90 15.20 -23.54 -26.73
C ALA A 90 14.86 -23.56 -28.24
N GLU A 91 13.80 -22.82 -28.65
CA GLU A 91 13.39 -22.72 -30.05
C GLU A 91 13.58 -21.31 -30.68
N ALA A 92 13.88 -20.26 -29.90
CA ALA A 92 14.01 -18.90 -30.41
C ALA A 92 15.40 -18.29 -30.09
N THR A 93 16.25 -18.28 -31.08
CA THR A 93 17.59 -17.69 -31.07
C THR A 93 17.61 -16.19 -30.71
N GLY A 94 18.20 -15.84 -29.56
CA GLY A 94 19.17 -14.72 -29.47
C GLY A 94 18.67 -13.27 -29.39
N ILE A 95 17.38 -12.90 -29.20
CA ILE A 95 16.93 -11.49 -29.23
C ILE A 95 16.10 -11.06 -27.98
N ALA A 96 15.97 -11.90 -26.97
CA ALA A 96 14.95 -11.72 -25.93
C ALA A 96 15.33 -10.80 -24.73
N GLU A 97 16.60 -10.59 -24.42
CA GLU A 97 16.99 -9.90 -23.18
C GLU A 97 16.76 -8.38 -23.19
N ASP A 98 16.92 -7.74 -24.34
CA ASP A 98 16.77 -6.28 -24.47
C ASP A 98 15.32 -5.79 -24.57
N GLN A 99 14.37 -6.66 -24.89
CA GLN A 99 12.94 -6.29 -24.99
C GLN A 99 12.18 -6.36 -23.65
N PHE A 100 12.68 -7.11 -22.67
CA PHE A 100 12.01 -7.25 -21.37
C PHE A 100 12.23 -6.07 -20.41
N ARG A 101 13.41 -5.46 -20.45
CA ARG A 101 13.76 -4.32 -19.56
C ARG A 101 12.87 -3.08 -19.77
N PRO A 102 12.59 -2.60 -21.00
CA PRO A 102 11.72 -1.43 -21.18
C PRO A 102 10.28 -1.72 -20.74
N ARG A 103 9.79 -2.94 -20.94
CA ARG A 103 8.42 -3.32 -20.57
C ARG A 103 8.19 -3.34 -19.04
N ILE A 104 9.17 -3.81 -18.26
CA ILE A 104 9.09 -3.80 -16.78
C ILE A 104 9.09 -2.37 -16.27
N SER A 105 9.95 -1.50 -16.81
CA SER A 105 9.99 -0.08 -16.41
C SER A 105 8.65 0.63 -16.70
N GLU A 106 8.00 0.35 -17.82
CA GLU A 106 6.70 0.90 -18.17
C GLU A 106 5.60 0.42 -17.22
N ILE A 107 5.58 -0.88 -16.91
CA ILE A 107 4.65 -1.48 -15.96
C ILE A 107 4.83 -0.84 -14.55
N THR A 108 6.08 -0.71 -14.11
CA THR A 108 6.38 -0.09 -12.79
C THR A 108 5.90 1.36 -12.74
N LYS A 109 6.17 2.15 -13.80
CA LYS A 109 5.68 3.53 -13.90
C LYS A 109 4.15 3.58 -13.85
N GLN A 110 3.49 2.72 -14.60
CA GLN A 110 2.04 2.67 -14.67
C GLN A 110 1.43 2.33 -13.30
N MET A 111 1.99 1.36 -12.57
CA MET A 111 1.57 1.04 -11.19
C MET A 111 1.81 2.21 -10.24
N ALA A 112 2.99 2.86 -10.31
CA ALA A 112 3.30 4.00 -9.46
C ALA A 112 2.33 5.17 -9.72
N PHE A 113 2.02 5.47 -10.97
CA PHE A 113 1.02 6.49 -11.31
C PHE A 113 -0.38 6.13 -10.82
N THR A 114 -0.79 4.87 -10.92
CA THR A 114 -2.07 4.41 -10.38
C THR A 114 -2.11 4.56 -8.86
N TYR A 115 -1.04 4.17 -8.18
CA TYR A 115 -0.91 4.31 -6.71
C TYR A 115 -0.99 5.77 -6.27
N LEU A 116 -0.25 6.66 -6.94
CA LEU A 116 -0.29 8.11 -6.70
C LEU A 116 -1.68 8.71 -7.00
N GLY A 117 -2.29 8.30 -8.09
CA GLY A 117 -3.62 8.75 -8.49
C GLY A 117 -4.69 8.36 -7.48
N LEU A 118 -4.68 7.09 -7.03
CA LEU A 118 -5.59 6.62 -5.99
C LEU A 118 -5.34 7.35 -4.65
N THR A 119 -4.07 7.63 -4.32
CA THR A 119 -3.73 8.40 -3.11
C THR A 119 -4.30 9.82 -3.21
N ALA A 120 -4.13 10.50 -4.33
CA ALA A 120 -4.68 11.85 -4.53
C ALA A 120 -6.22 11.83 -4.45
N LEU A 121 -6.87 10.90 -5.13
CA LEU A 121 -8.33 10.75 -5.08
C LEU A 121 -8.82 10.47 -3.66
N GLY A 122 -8.20 9.52 -2.96
CA GLY A 122 -8.55 9.18 -1.58
C GLY A 122 -8.45 10.38 -0.65
N PHE A 123 -7.37 11.16 -0.78
CA PHE A 123 -7.20 12.40 -0.03
C PHE A 123 -8.36 13.38 -0.26
N PHE A 124 -8.71 13.66 -1.50
CA PHE A 124 -9.79 14.59 -1.82
C PHE A 124 -11.16 14.11 -1.33
N PHE A 125 -11.43 12.80 -1.46
CA PHE A 125 -12.69 12.23 -0.97
C PHE A 125 -12.79 12.30 0.56
N LEU A 126 -11.72 11.97 1.29
CA LEU A 126 -11.74 12.05 2.76
C LEU A 126 -11.78 13.48 3.26
N TRP A 127 -11.08 14.40 2.59
CA TRP A 127 -11.09 15.81 2.94
C TRP A 127 -12.42 16.49 2.63
N ALA A 128 -13.16 16.03 1.63
CA ALA A 128 -14.52 16.51 1.34
C ALA A 128 -15.54 16.08 2.41
N GLY A 129 -15.18 15.13 3.28
CA GLY A 129 -15.99 14.68 4.40
C GLY A 129 -15.68 15.45 5.70
N PRO A 130 -15.97 14.87 6.86
CA PRO A 130 -15.77 15.51 8.16
C PRO A 130 -14.30 15.52 8.62
N MET A 131 -13.36 14.91 7.88
CA MET A 131 -11.96 14.89 8.23
C MET A 131 -11.27 16.21 7.92
N ASN A 132 -10.40 16.67 8.82
CA ASN A 132 -9.46 17.75 8.48
C ASN A 132 -8.41 17.27 7.49
N ALA A 133 -7.74 18.17 6.79
CA ALA A 133 -6.77 17.85 5.75
C ALA A 133 -5.62 16.95 6.24
N PHE A 134 -5.18 17.12 7.49
CA PHE A 134 -4.10 16.32 8.06
C PHE A 134 -4.54 14.86 8.28
N ASP A 135 -5.69 14.65 8.93
CA ASP A 135 -6.23 13.32 9.16
C ASP A 135 -6.60 12.64 7.84
N ALA A 136 -7.18 13.37 6.88
CA ALA A 136 -7.47 12.87 5.54
C ALA A 136 -6.19 12.39 4.83
N ALA A 137 -5.10 13.16 4.90
CA ALA A 137 -3.81 12.75 4.32
C ALA A 137 -3.28 11.47 4.97
N CYS A 138 -3.22 11.43 6.31
CA CYS A 138 -2.70 10.28 7.04
C CYS A 138 -3.53 9.01 6.75
N HIS A 139 -4.86 9.10 6.83
CA HIS A 139 -5.73 7.94 6.60
C HIS A 139 -5.72 7.48 5.14
N THR A 140 -5.57 8.38 4.18
CA THR A 140 -5.41 8.00 2.77
C THR A 140 -4.13 7.20 2.55
N LEU A 141 -2.99 7.68 3.07
CA LEU A 141 -1.72 7.00 2.93
C LEU A 141 -1.80 5.57 3.47
N THR A 142 -2.43 5.40 4.63
CA THR A 142 -2.57 4.09 5.28
C THR A 142 -3.64 3.19 4.65
N ALA A 143 -4.71 3.76 4.11
CA ALA A 143 -5.77 2.99 3.45
C ALA A 143 -5.30 2.39 2.11
N ILE A 144 -4.63 3.19 1.27
CA ILE A 144 -4.12 2.74 -0.03
C ILE A 144 -3.01 1.70 0.12
N SER A 145 -2.17 1.83 1.14
CA SER A 145 -1.13 0.84 1.46
C SER A 145 -1.65 -0.38 2.22
N THR A 146 -2.96 -0.42 2.53
CA THR A 146 -3.59 -1.45 3.36
C THR A 146 -2.92 -1.63 4.73
N GLY A 147 -2.37 -0.52 5.29
CA GLY A 147 -1.54 -0.55 6.50
C GLY A 147 -2.31 -0.38 7.81
N GLY A 148 -3.30 0.50 7.84
CA GLY A 148 -4.26 0.63 8.95
C GLY A 148 -3.82 1.50 10.13
N PHE A 149 -2.69 2.20 10.08
CA PHE A 149 -2.35 3.19 11.10
C PHE A 149 -3.36 4.34 11.11
N SER A 150 -3.71 4.82 12.29
CA SER A 150 -4.62 5.96 12.50
C SER A 150 -3.96 7.05 13.33
N THR A 151 -4.46 8.27 13.16
CA THR A 151 -4.15 9.42 14.02
C THR A 151 -5.03 9.46 15.27
N LYS A 152 -6.01 8.56 15.37
CA LYS A 152 -7.00 8.48 16.44
C LYS A 152 -6.99 7.11 17.12
N GLN A 153 -7.17 7.12 18.45
CA GLN A 153 -7.21 5.87 19.24
C GLN A 153 -8.39 4.98 18.82
N ALA A 154 -9.56 5.59 18.58
CA ALA A 154 -10.75 4.89 18.10
C ALA A 154 -10.73 4.64 16.59
N SER A 155 -9.60 4.89 15.91
CA SER A 155 -9.46 4.73 14.46
C SER A 155 -10.57 5.47 13.69
N ILE A 156 -11.17 4.85 12.69
CA ILE A 156 -12.21 5.45 11.85
C ILE A 156 -13.50 5.74 12.61
N ALA A 157 -13.82 4.97 13.64
CA ALA A 157 -15.00 5.18 14.48
C ALA A 157 -15.00 6.55 15.19
N PHE A 158 -13.83 7.19 15.38
CA PHE A 158 -13.71 8.54 15.93
C PHE A 158 -14.52 9.57 15.13
N PHE A 159 -14.58 9.44 13.82
CA PHE A 159 -15.23 10.42 12.94
C PHE A 159 -16.76 10.29 12.92
N ASN A 160 -17.30 9.18 13.43
CA ASN A 160 -18.74 8.90 13.54
C ASN A 160 -19.53 9.34 12.27
N SER A 161 -19.02 8.96 11.11
CA SER A 161 -19.54 9.36 9.81
C SER A 161 -19.61 8.18 8.85
N PRO A 162 -20.80 7.77 8.43
CA PRO A 162 -20.96 6.72 7.44
C PRO A 162 -20.26 7.03 6.12
N TYR A 163 -20.22 8.33 5.74
CA TYR A 163 -19.47 8.76 4.55
C TYR A 163 -18.00 8.37 4.62
N THR A 164 -17.35 8.67 5.76
CA THR A 164 -15.94 8.33 5.98
C THR A 164 -15.71 6.84 5.94
N GLU A 165 -16.59 6.06 6.58
CA GLU A 165 -16.51 4.61 6.62
C GLU A 165 -16.60 4.00 5.22
N TYR A 166 -17.58 4.42 4.40
CA TYR A 166 -17.73 3.93 3.03
C TYR A 166 -16.59 4.36 2.12
N VAL A 167 -16.11 5.60 2.23
CA VAL A 167 -14.96 6.07 1.44
C VAL A 167 -13.71 5.27 1.78
N ILE A 168 -13.39 5.10 3.06
CA ILE A 168 -12.22 4.31 3.46
C ILE A 168 -12.37 2.85 3.01
N THR A 169 -13.52 2.23 3.20
CA THR A 169 -13.79 0.85 2.76
C THR A 169 -13.55 0.70 1.24
N LEU A 170 -14.03 1.68 0.46
CA LEU A 170 -13.78 1.69 -0.98
C LEU A 170 -12.28 1.74 -1.31
N PHE A 171 -11.54 2.66 -0.67
CA PHE A 171 -10.10 2.79 -0.93
C PHE A 171 -9.28 1.62 -0.37
N MET A 172 -9.68 1.00 0.73
CA MET A 172 -9.11 -0.27 1.20
C MET A 172 -9.32 -1.40 0.18
N PHE A 173 -10.54 -1.51 -0.37
CA PHE A 173 -10.85 -2.47 -1.41
C PHE A 173 -9.99 -2.25 -2.67
N LEU A 174 -9.87 -0.99 -3.12
CA LEU A 174 -9.02 -0.64 -4.26
C LEU A 174 -7.53 -0.87 -3.97
N GLY A 175 -7.07 -0.54 -2.76
CA GLY A 175 -5.69 -0.77 -2.33
C GLY A 175 -5.30 -2.25 -2.26
N GLY A 176 -6.25 -3.13 -1.94
CA GLY A 176 -6.07 -4.59 -1.95
C GLY A 176 -6.26 -5.24 -3.32
N THR A 177 -6.74 -4.49 -4.32
CA THR A 177 -6.91 -4.98 -5.69
C THR A 177 -5.59 -4.91 -6.44
N ASN A 178 -5.37 -5.85 -7.38
CA ASN A 178 -4.20 -5.82 -8.25
C ASN A 178 -4.11 -4.51 -9.04
N PHE A 179 -3.06 -3.72 -8.79
CA PHE A 179 -2.87 -2.39 -9.41
C PHE A 179 -2.72 -2.44 -10.92
N LEU A 180 -2.29 -3.58 -11.50
CA LEU A 180 -2.27 -3.75 -12.96
C LEU A 180 -3.67 -3.77 -13.55
N LEU A 181 -4.63 -4.41 -12.86
CA LEU A 181 -6.04 -4.44 -13.29
C LEU A 181 -6.65 -3.05 -13.23
N ILE A 182 -6.42 -2.31 -12.14
CA ILE A 182 -6.89 -0.92 -11.99
C ILE A 182 -6.29 -0.05 -13.09
N SER A 183 -5.00 -0.17 -13.33
CA SER A 183 -4.29 0.57 -14.36
C SER A 183 -4.83 0.25 -15.76
N ALA A 184 -5.07 -1.03 -16.06
CA ALA A 184 -5.66 -1.46 -17.32
C ALA A 184 -7.08 -0.91 -17.51
N LEU A 185 -7.87 -0.81 -16.45
CA LEU A 185 -9.20 -0.18 -16.49
C LEU A 185 -9.10 1.31 -16.86
N ILE A 186 -8.18 2.03 -16.23
CA ILE A 186 -7.99 3.47 -16.48
C ILE A 186 -7.47 3.74 -17.90
N THR A 187 -6.51 2.93 -18.38
CA THR A 187 -5.83 3.20 -19.66
C THR A 187 -6.54 2.61 -20.87
N ARG A 188 -7.23 1.52 -20.71
CA ARG A 188 -7.82 0.78 -21.86
C ARG A 188 -9.34 0.77 -21.92
N PHE A 189 -10.07 1.40 -21.01
CA PHE A 189 -11.55 1.50 -20.90
C PHE A 189 -12.37 0.24 -21.28
N LYS A 190 -11.73 -0.77 -21.84
CA LYS A 190 -12.29 -2.06 -22.31
C LYS A 190 -11.81 -3.27 -21.51
N ALA A 191 -10.97 -3.05 -20.48
CA ALA A 191 -10.56 -4.15 -19.63
C ALA A 191 -11.76 -4.61 -18.80
N ASN A 192 -12.26 -5.81 -19.10
CA ASN A 192 -13.38 -6.37 -18.37
C ASN A 192 -12.84 -7.03 -17.09
N ILE A 193 -12.71 -6.22 -16.02
CA ILE A 193 -12.19 -6.64 -14.71
C ILE A 193 -12.95 -7.87 -14.19
N PHE A 194 -14.25 -7.94 -14.48
CA PHE A 194 -15.09 -9.08 -14.07
C PHE A 194 -14.79 -10.40 -14.81
N ARG A 195 -13.90 -10.40 -15.80
CA ARG A 195 -13.40 -11.62 -16.44
C ARG A 195 -12.14 -12.17 -15.81
N ASP A 196 -11.43 -11.34 -15.05
CA ASP A 196 -10.23 -11.74 -14.34
C ASP A 196 -10.58 -12.67 -13.17
N GLU A 197 -9.91 -13.83 -13.10
CA GLU A 197 -10.19 -14.82 -12.08
C GLU A 197 -9.73 -14.38 -10.68
N GLU A 198 -8.59 -13.70 -10.59
CA GLU A 198 -8.07 -13.15 -9.34
C GLU A 198 -9.06 -12.15 -8.74
N PHE A 199 -9.58 -11.22 -9.55
CA PHE A 199 -10.57 -10.24 -9.11
C PHE A 199 -11.89 -10.89 -8.67
N LYS A 200 -12.36 -11.92 -9.39
CA LYS A 200 -13.60 -12.63 -9.02
C LYS A 200 -13.47 -13.29 -7.65
N TRP A 201 -12.37 -14.00 -7.42
CA TRP A 201 -12.15 -14.66 -6.14
C TRP A 201 -11.95 -13.65 -5.01
N TYR A 202 -11.20 -12.58 -5.24
CA TYR A 202 -11.04 -11.50 -4.28
C TYR A 202 -12.39 -10.90 -3.87
N PHE A 203 -13.21 -10.50 -4.85
CA PHE A 203 -14.54 -9.95 -4.60
C PHE A 203 -15.45 -10.96 -3.89
N LEU A 204 -15.48 -12.20 -4.33
CA LEU A 204 -16.31 -13.25 -3.75
C LEU A 204 -15.97 -13.51 -2.28
N ILE A 205 -14.68 -13.60 -1.96
CA ILE A 205 -14.20 -13.83 -0.58
C ILE A 205 -14.62 -12.65 0.31
N ILE A 206 -14.38 -11.42 -0.12
CA ILE A 206 -14.78 -10.23 0.65
C ILE A 206 -16.30 -10.20 0.85
N ALA A 207 -17.09 -10.41 -0.21
CA ALA A 207 -18.54 -10.42 -0.12
C ALA A 207 -19.05 -11.52 0.84
N LEU A 208 -18.49 -12.72 0.75
CA LEU A 208 -18.86 -13.83 1.62
C LEU A 208 -18.61 -13.53 3.10
N PHE A 209 -17.42 -13.02 3.43
CA PHE A 209 -17.09 -12.66 4.81
C PHE A 209 -17.87 -11.44 5.31
N THR A 210 -18.17 -10.47 4.45
CA THR A 210 -18.96 -9.29 4.84
C THR A 210 -20.42 -9.64 5.12
N VAL A 211 -21.00 -10.61 4.39
CA VAL A 211 -22.39 -11.06 4.62
C VAL A 211 -22.48 -12.06 5.77
N GLY A 212 -21.39 -12.79 6.07
CA GLY A 212 -21.35 -13.81 7.13
C GLY A 212 -21.13 -13.26 8.55
N ILE A 213 -20.81 -11.95 8.68
CA ILE A 213 -20.64 -11.23 9.96
C ILE A 213 -21.90 -10.39 10.25
#